data_166fef2699f84034798f5927fef423f1
#
_entry.id   166fef2699f84034798f5927fef423f1
#
_cell.length_a   1.000
_cell.length_b   1.000
_cell.length_c   1.000
_cell.angle_alpha   90.00
_cell.angle_beta   90.00
_cell.angle_gamma   90.00
#
_symmetry.space_group_name_H-M   'P 1'
#
loop_
_entity.id
_entity.type
_entity.pdbx_description
1 polymer ?
#
loop_
_entity_poly.entity_id
_entity_poly.type
_entity_poly.pdbx_seq_one_letter_code
_entity_poly.pdbx_strand_id
1 'polypeptide(L)'
;VNILFVMKHRGNAGNTHAVANYIRIAPDYGHKVAMYGDPQPHLPELKFSKDVKSFDRAAYLFESEIYRLSRLEEVSMLGAISKRHRMIFDMDGMYNPVTKVDDYDFNHTTEDESARWQEYYDTLSDVVMKPMLAKPHKPNVRPMIFYGYDPALEMKPEAAPAKKYDIMHLGHNWWRWRDVGKRFLPAIEPIRDRIGDIGFIGLWWDGPPAEGKDAGPEAAFESDPALIKRLRITTEQSVMYTDVIRTMSTAKINIFTQRPVLHHLKHITLKYFEIFYADTIPLLMLDEDIAREVYGPAARELMLRENIAEKILDALARPDHYRDVVQTVRKHLAANNSYEKRMAELVSALPA
;
A
#
# COMPACT_ATOMS: atom_id res chain seq x y z
N VAL A 1 -14.95 8.25 -21.09
CA VAL A 1 -13.53 8.56 -21.11
C VAL A 1 -12.74 7.28 -21.21
N ASN A 2 -11.70 7.26 -22.08
CA ASN A 2 -10.82 6.13 -22.29
C ASN A 2 -9.46 6.43 -21.63
N ILE A 3 -9.05 5.64 -20.65
CA ILE A 3 -7.84 5.85 -19.85
C ILE A 3 -6.86 4.70 -20.08
N LEU A 4 -5.62 5.02 -20.45
CA LEU A 4 -4.52 4.08 -20.62
C LEU A 4 -3.57 4.19 -19.42
N PHE A 5 -3.49 3.14 -18.62
CA PHE A 5 -2.49 3.05 -17.55
C PHE A 5 -1.14 2.59 -18.12
N VAL A 6 -0.08 3.27 -17.71
CA VAL A 6 1.30 2.93 -18.08
C VAL A 6 2.09 2.70 -16.80
N MET A 7 2.49 1.46 -16.60
CA MET A 7 3.27 1.04 -15.44
C MET A 7 4.06 -0.22 -15.75
N LYS A 8 5.08 -0.51 -14.92
CA LYS A 8 5.66 -1.84 -14.90
C LYS A 8 4.69 -2.79 -14.20
N HIS A 9 4.04 -3.63 -14.99
CA HIS A 9 3.15 -4.65 -14.42
C HIS A 9 3.96 -5.82 -13.88
N ARG A 10 3.71 -6.14 -12.61
CA ARG A 10 4.24 -7.31 -11.93
C ARG A 10 3.07 -8.12 -11.41
N GLY A 11 3.05 -9.41 -11.69
CA GLY A 11 1.99 -10.30 -11.20
C GLY A 11 1.85 -10.33 -9.68
N ASN A 12 2.87 -9.88 -8.95
CA ASN A 12 2.89 -9.83 -7.48
C ASN A 12 2.88 -8.41 -6.92
N ALA A 13 2.36 -7.41 -7.66
CA ALA A 13 2.31 -6.03 -7.20
C ALA A 13 0.86 -5.56 -6.97
N GLY A 14 0.59 -5.01 -5.79
CA GLY A 14 -0.73 -4.48 -5.42
C GLY A 14 -1.24 -3.41 -6.39
N ASN A 15 -0.36 -2.57 -6.93
CA ASN A 15 -0.73 -1.56 -7.93
C ASN A 15 -1.30 -2.18 -9.22
N THR A 16 -0.75 -3.31 -9.67
CA THR A 16 -1.28 -4.05 -10.82
C THR A 16 -2.72 -4.50 -10.59
N HIS A 17 -3.00 -5.03 -9.41
CA HIS A 17 -4.34 -5.47 -9.03
C HIS A 17 -5.31 -4.31 -8.78
N ALA A 18 -4.82 -3.17 -8.31
CA ALA A 18 -5.64 -1.95 -8.22
C ALA A 18 -6.10 -1.50 -9.62
N VAL A 19 -5.21 -1.51 -10.63
CA VAL A 19 -5.58 -1.21 -12.02
C VAL A 19 -6.58 -2.23 -12.57
N ALA A 20 -6.46 -3.51 -12.22
CA ALA A 20 -7.44 -4.53 -12.60
C ALA A 20 -8.84 -4.19 -12.08
N ASN A 21 -8.98 -3.67 -10.86
CA ASN A 21 -10.28 -3.21 -10.36
C ASN A 21 -10.83 -2.02 -11.14
N TYR A 22 -10.00 -1.04 -11.52
CA TYR A 22 -10.42 0.05 -12.41
C TYR A 22 -10.89 -0.47 -13.77
N ILE A 23 -10.17 -1.44 -14.37
CA ILE A 23 -10.55 -2.08 -15.64
C ILE A 23 -11.91 -2.79 -15.51
N ARG A 24 -12.15 -3.46 -14.39
CA ARG A 24 -13.36 -4.23 -14.13
C ARG A 24 -14.60 -3.33 -14.03
N ILE A 25 -14.50 -2.22 -13.28
CA ILE A 25 -15.66 -1.37 -13.02
C ILE A 25 -15.92 -0.31 -14.12
N ALA A 26 -14.91 0.08 -14.88
CA ALA A 26 -15.01 1.17 -15.86
C ALA A 26 -16.20 1.05 -16.83
N PRO A 27 -16.54 -0.14 -17.39
CA PRO A 27 -17.66 -0.27 -18.30
C PRO A 27 -19.01 0.11 -17.68
N ASP A 28 -19.23 -0.16 -16.38
CA ASP A 28 -20.49 0.13 -15.68
C ASP A 28 -20.75 1.65 -15.59
N TYR A 29 -19.69 2.46 -15.74
CA TYR A 29 -19.73 3.92 -15.73
C TYR A 29 -19.53 4.54 -17.13
N GLY A 30 -19.59 3.74 -18.19
CA GLY A 30 -19.41 4.22 -19.56
C GLY A 30 -17.98 4.63 -19.90
N HIS A 31 -16.99 4.04 -19.22
CA HIS A 31 -15.57 4.31 -19.42
C HIS A 31 -14.83 3.08 -19.96
N LYS A 32 -13.68 3.33 -20.62
CA LYS A 32 -12.76 2.28 -21.03
C LYS A 32 -11.44 2.49 -20.29
N VAL A 33 -10.98 1.45 -19.59
CA VAL A 33 -9.67 1.42 -18.94
C VAL A 33 -8.87 0.24 -19.48
N ALA A 34 -7.59 0.46 -19.78
CA ALA A 34 -6.66 -0.60 -20.16
C ALA A 34 -5.25 -0.29 -19.64
N MET A 35 -4.41 -1.31 -19.61
CA MET A 35 -2.98 -1.18 -19.36
C MET A 35 -2.22 -1.17 -20.68
N TYR A 36 -1.20 -0.33 -20.79
CA TYR A 36 -0.32 -0.32 -21.95
C TYR A 36 0.56 -1.56 -22.00
N GLY A 37 0.64 -2.20 -23.16
CA GLY A 37 1.55 -3.31 -23.42
C GLY A 37 0.89 -4.50 -24.13
N ASP A 38 1.62 -5.61 -24.15
CA ASP A 38 1.14 -6.89 -24.65
C ASP A 38 0.37 -7.65 -23.58
N PRO A 39 -0.66 -8.44 -23.94
CA PRO A 39 -1.36 -9.32 -23.02
C PRO A 39 -0.40 -10.23 -22.25
N GLN A 40 -0.61 -10.36 -20.96
CA GLN A 40 0.18 -11.19 -20.08
C GLN A 40 -0.67 -12.38 -19.62
N PRO A 41 -0.31 -13.63 -20.00
CA PRO A 41 -1.11 -14.81 -19.66
C PRO A 41 -1.32 -15.06 -18.17
N HIS A 42 -0.39 -14.56 -17.33
CA HIS A 42 -0.46 -14.68 -15.87
C HIS A 42 -1.26 -13.54 -15.20
N LEU A 43 -1.79 -12.58 -15.97
CA LEU A 43 -2.61 -11.47 -15.52
C LEU A 43 -3.89 -11.38 -16.36
N PRO A 44 -4.72 -12.42 -16.36
CA PRO A 44 -5.91 -12.50 -17.24
C PRO A 44 -6.98 -11.44 -16.92
N GLU A 45 -6.98 -10.88 -15.72
CA GLU A 45 -7.89 -9.81 -15.30
C GLU A 45 -7.57 -8.46 -15.93
N LEU A 46 -6.38 -8.28 -16.50
CA LEU A 46 -5.98 -7.05 -17.14
C LEU A 46 -6.35 -7.03 -18.62
N LYS A 47 -6.87 -5.90 -19.08
CA LYS A 47 -7.04 -5.59 -20.50
C LYS A 47 -5.85 -4.77 -20.96
N PHE A 48 -5.14 -5.25 -21.97
CA PHE A 48 -3.96 -4.60 -22.54
C PHE A 48 -4.28 -3.94 -23.88
N SER A 49 -3.56 -2.85 -24.20
CA SER A 49 -3.61 -2.19 -25.50
C SER A 49 -2.31 -1.48 -25.81
N LYS A 50 -1.86 -1.59 -27.07
CA LYS A 50 -0.80 -0.75 -27.66
C LYS A 50 -1.35 0.37 -28.53
N ASP A 51 -2.65 0.37 -28.83
CA ASP A 51 -3.29 1.43 -29.59
C ASP A 51 -3.54 2.66 -28.73
N VAL A 52 -2.50 3.46 -28.54
CA VAL A 52 -2.54 4.70 -27.74
C VAL A 52 -3.58 5.69 -28.27
N LYS A 53 -3.83 5.71 -29.59
CA LYS A 53 -4.75 6.66 -30.23
C LYS A 53 -6.22 6.43 -29.88
N SER A 54 -6.56 5.23 -29.38
CA SER A 54 -7.92 4.93 -28.93
C SER A 54 -8.21 5.41 -27.50
N PHE A 55 -7.27 6.09 -26.86
CA PHE A 55 -7.41 6.60 -25.51
C PHE A 55 -7.32 8.13 -25.46
N ASP A 56 -8.17 8.71 -24.62
CA ASP A 56 -8.25 10.16 -24.42
C ASP A 56 -7.20 10.63 -23.41
N ARG A 57 -6.81 9.78 -22.46
CA ARG A 57 -5.97 10.09 -21.31
C ARG A 57 -4.95 9.00 -21.03
N ALA A 58 -3.82 9.37 -20.44
CA ALA A 58 -2.84 8.44 -19.94
C ALA A 58 -2.57 8.68 -18.45
N ALA A 59 -2.49 7.58 -17.70
CA ALA A 59 -2.14 7.57 -16.28
C ALA A 59 -0.87 6.76 -16.07
N TYR A 60 0.21 7.43 -15.65
CA TYR A 60 1.46 6.78 -15.28
C TYR A 60 1.44 6.42 -13.80
N LEU A 61 1.71 5.18 -13.47
CA LEU A 61 2.04 4.79 -12.10
C LEU A 61 3.55 4.68 -11.98
N PHE A 62 4.15 5.67 -11.31
CA PHE A 62 5.58 5.63 -11.01
C PHE A 62 5.82 5.01 -9.65
N GLU A 63 6.46 3.86 -9.70
CA GLU A 63 7.23 3.28 -8.60
C GLU A 63 8.70 3.62 -8.85
N SER A 64 9.50 3.72 -7.80
CA SER A 64 10.92 4.06 -7.87
C SER A 64 11.73 3.25 -8.90
N GLU A 65 11.24 2.06 -9.22
CA GLU A 65 11.85 1.17 -10.19
C GLU A 65 11.61 1.56 -11.65
N ILE A 66 10.54 2.31 -11.94
CA ILE A 66 10.25 2.74 -13.32
C ILE A 66 11.30 3.72 -13.82
N TYR A 67 11.86 4.57 -12.94
CA TYR A 67 12.97 5.44 -13.32
C TYR A 67 14.18 4.67 -13.85
N ARG A 68 14.49 3.51 -13.26
CA ARG A 68 15.58 2.63 -13.75
C ARG A 68 15.23 1.91 -15.05
N LEU A 69 13.96 1.82 -15.39
CA LEU A 69 13.42 1.06 -16.51
C LEU A 69 12.81 1.93 -17.60
N SER A 70 12.63 3.24 -17.34
CA SER A 70 12.17 4.19 -18.32
C SER A 70 13.25 4.40 -19.40
N ARG A 71 13.42 3.36 -20.18
CA ARG A 71 13.90 3.57 -21.53
C ARG A 71 12.90 4.51 -22.16
N LEU A 72 13.42 5.63 -22.64
CA LEU A 72 12.68 6.70 -23.30
C LEU A 72 11.62 6.23 -24.32
N GLU A 73 11.74 5.02 -24.84
CA GLU A 73 10.83 4.39 -25.81
C GLU A 73 9.41 4.15 -25.23
N GLU A 74 9.28 3.66 -24.00
CA GLU A 74 7.95 3.40 -23.41
C GLU A 74 7.24 4.70 -23.01
N VAL A 75 7.98 5.76 -22.80
CA VAL A 75 7.47 7.07 -22.45
C VAL A 75 7.20 7.90 -23.74
N SER A 76 8.04 7.77 -24.76
CA SER A 76 7.92 8.52 -26.02
C SER A 76 6.65 8.21 -26.81
N MET A 77 6.16 6.98 -26.74
CA MET A 77 4.93 6.56 -27.43
C MET A 77 3.69 7.33 -26.98
N LEU A 78 3.71 7.89 -25.77
CA LEU A 78 2.61 8.68 -25.25
C LEU A 78 2.56 10.09 -25.83
N GLY A 79 3.48 10.47 -26.69
CA GLY A 79 3.39 11.69 -27.50
C GLY A 79 2.08 11.83 -28.28
N ALA A 80 1.38 10.71 -28.54
CA ALA A 80 0.04 10.71 -29.15
C ALA A 80 -1.05 11.29 -28.23
N ILE A 81 -0.87 11.26 -26.91
CA ILE A 81 -1.78 11.89 -25.93
C ILE A 81 -1.13 13.20 -25.48
N SER A 82 -1.84 14.30 -25.58
CA SER A 82 -1.29 15.61 -25.22
C SER A 82 -0.93 15.66 -23.73
N LYS A 83 0.12 16.41 -23.37
CA LYS A 83 0.64 16.52 -22.00
C LYS A 83 -0.45 16.89 -20.99
N ARG A 84 -1.37 17.78 -21.32
CA ARG A 84 -2.50 18.18 -20.47
C ARG A 84 -3.49 17.06 -20.17
N HIS A 85 -3.49 15.98 -20.95
CA HIS A 85 -4.33 14.80 -20.79
C HIS A 85 -3.56 13.63 -20.17
N ARG A 86 -2.37 13.88 -19.63
CA ARG A 86 -1.57 12.90 -18.90
C ARG A 86 -1.60 13.22 -17.42
N MET A 87 -1.58 12.20 -16.58
CA MET A 87 -1.40 12.32 -15.15
C MET A 87 -0.34 11.32 -14.68
N ILE A 88 0.37 11.66 -13.62
CA ILE A 88 1.32 10.78 -12.97
C ILE A 88 0.79 10.48 -11.58
N PHE A 89 0.82 9.21 -11.17
CA PHE A 89 0.62 8.80 -9.79
C PHE A 89 1.96 8.59 -9.12
N ASP A 90 2.28 9.44 -8.16
CA ASP A 90 3.49 9.36 -7.34
C ASP A 90 3.25 8.44 -6.14
N MET A 91 3.46 7.13 -6.35
CA MET A 91 3.14 6.10 -5.36
C MET A 91 4.16 6.03 -4.22
N ASP A 92 5.40 6.45 -4.47
CA ASP A 92 6.53 6.32 -3.52
C ASP A 92 6.97 7.65 -2.91
N GLY A 93 6.29 8.76 -3.23
CA GLY A 93 6.63 10.07 -2.68
C GLY A 93 7.87 10.71 -3.33
N MET A 94 8.18 10.33 -4.58
CA MET A 94 9.35 10.85 -5.30
C MET A 94 9.20 12.31 -5.74
N TYR A 95 7.97 12.76 -5.96
CA TYR A 95 7.67 14.17 -6.28
C TYR A 95 7.51 15.01 -5.00
N ASN A 96 8.50 14.94 -4.12
CA ASN A 96 8.61 15.75 -2.91
C ASN A 96 10.04 16.28 -2.78
N PRO A 97 10.24 17.38 -2.03
CA PRO A 97 11.56 17.72 -1.49
C PRO A 97 12.18 16.53 -0.75
N VAL A 98 13.48 16.57 -0.50
CA VAL A 98 14.13 15.58 0.36
C VAL A 98 13.40 15.55 1.70
N THR A 99 12.90 14.40 2.06
CA THR A 99 12.19 14.16 3.31
C THR A 99 12.87 13.02 4.03
N LYS A 100 13.36 13.28 5.24
CA LYS A 100 13.97 12.30 6.12
C LYS A 100 13.16 12.18 7.38
N VAL A 101 13.07 10.97 7.91
CA VAL A 101 12.44 10.70 9.19
C VAL A 101 13.49 10.17 10.15
N ASP A 102 13.90 11.01 11.12
CA ASP A 102 14.92 10.70 12.14
C ASP A 102 16.28 10.23 11.55
N ASP A 103 16.68 10.79 10.41
CA ASP A 103 17.86 10.36 9.63
C ASP A 103 17.87 8.87 9.22
N TYR A 104 16.72 8.22 9.35
CA TYR A 104 16.58 6.79 9.28
C TYR A 104 15.94 6.32 7.96
N ASP A 105 14.88 6.97 7.53
CA ASP A 105 14.16 6.68 6.29
C ASP A 105 14.00 7.96 5.47
N PHE A 106 14.16 7.89 4.17
CA PHE A 106 14.12 9.03 3.26
C PHE A 106 13.56 8.64 1.89
N ASN A 107 12.97 9.62 1.19
CA ASN A 107 12.52 9.46 -0.19
C ASN A 107 13.64 9.69 -1.22
N HIS A 108 14.56 10.62 -0.93
CA HIS A 108 15.73 10.94 -1.76
C HIS A 108 16.98 11.05 -0.89
N THR A 109 18.12 10.70 -1.47
CA THR A 109 19.43 10.81 -0.79
C THR A 109 19.95 12.25 -0.82
N THR A 110 19.64 13.01 -1.89
CA THR A 110 20.15 14.36 -2.13
C THR A 110 19.08 15.27 -2.72
N GLU A 111 19.30 16.61 -2.60
CA GLU A 111 18.46 17.61 -3.25
C GLU A 111 18.53 17.51 -4.78
N ASP A 112 19.69 17.17 -5.34
CA ASP A 112 19.84 16.97 -6.78
C ASP A 112 19.04 15.77 -7.28
N GLU A 113 18.93 14.70 -6.51
CA GLU A 113 18.09 13.57 -6.83
C GLU A 113 16.60 13.98 -6.83
N SER A 114 16.18 14.66 -5.78
CA SER A 114 14.82 15.20 -5.68
C SER A 114 14.47 16.13 -6.84
N ALA A 115 15.38 17.06 -7.20
CA ALA A 115 15.17 17.99 -8.32
C ALA A 115 15.03 17.24 -9.65
N ARG A 116 15.88 16.23 -9.93
CA ARG A 116 15.80 15.41 -11.15
C ARG A 116 14.48 14.65 -11.27
N TRP A 117 13.97 14.09 -10.17
CA TRP A 117 12.68 13.43 -10.16
C TRP A 117 11.54 14.39 -10.46
N GLN A 118 11.55 15.58 -9.86
CA GLN A 118 10.55 16.59 -10.07
C GLN A 118 10.55 17.10 -11.52
N GLU A 119 11.72 17.38 -12.07
CA GLU A 119 11.88 17.78 -13.48
C GLU A 119 11.36 16.68 -14.42
N TYR A 120 11.67 15.42 -14.14
CA TYR A 120 11.20 14.30 -14.94
C TYR A 120 9.68 14.19 -14.95
N TYR A 121 9.02 14.31 -13.81
CA TYR A 121 7.56 14.30 -13.73
C TYR A 121 6.95 15.50 -14.47
N ASP A 122 7.50 16.69 -14.26
CA ASP A 122 7.04 17.93 -14.91
C ASP A 122 7.22 17.90 -16.44
N THR A 123 8.17 17.10 -16.94
CA THR A 123 8.33 16.86 -18.39
C THR A 123 7.19 16.01 -18.95
N LEU A 124 6.70 15.04 -18.20
CA LEU A 124 5.71 14.08 -18.66
C LEU A 124 4.27 14.53 -18.52
N SER A 125 3.94 15.28 -17.48
CA SER A 125 2.56 15.65 -17.16
C SER A 125 2.48 17.03 -16.50
N ASP A 126 1.35 17.69 -16.70
CA ASP A 126 1.00 18.94 -15.99
C ASP A 126 0.33 18.65 -14.62
N VAL A 127 0.00 17.38 -14.32
CA VAL A 127 -0.68 16.97 -13.09
C VAL A 127 0.02 15.78 -12.45
N VAL A 128 0.36 15.93 -11.18
CA VAL A 128 0.89 14.85 -10.34
C VAL A 128 -0.15 14.49 -9.29
N MET A 129 -0.67 13.28 -9.37
CA MET A 129 -1.59 12.70 -8.39
C MET A 129 -0.79 12.05 -7.27
N LYS A 130 -1.14 12.33 -6.02
CA LYS A 130 -0.52 11.67 -4.87
C LYS A 130 -1.56 10.98 -4.02
N PRO A 131 -1.37 9.71 -3.66
CA PRO A 131 -2.25 8.99 -2.77
C PRO A 131 -2.02 9.42 -1.31
N MET A 132 -2.29 10.70 -0.99
CA MET A 132 -1.99 11.31 0.31
C MET A 132 -3.16 12.12 0.85
N LEU A 133 -3.15 12.30 2.17
CA LEU A 133 -4.07 13.18 2.91
C LEU A 133 -3.47 14.56 3.22
N ALA A 134 -2.17 14.73 2.98
CA ALA A 134 -1.50 16.00 3.22
C ALA A 134 -1.91 17.08 2.20
N LYS A 135 -1.76 18.34 2.59
CA LYS A 135 -1.96 19.45 1.66
C LYS A 135 -0.92 19.41 0.55
N PRO A 136 -1.29 19.72 -0.70
CA PRO A 136 -0.34 19.83 -1.81
C PRO A 136 0.74 20.86 -1.53
N HIS A 137 1.99 20.51 -1.80
CA HIS A 137 3.13 21.42 -1.69
C HIS A 137 3.40 22.22 -2.98
N LYS A 138 2.77 21.83 -4.08
CA LYS A 138 2.83 22.51 -5.38
C LYS A 138 1.43 22.59 -6.01
N PRO A 139 1.14 23.61 -6.83
CA PRO A 139 -0.18 23.81 -7.42
C PRO A 139 -0.61 22.72 -8.42
N ASN A 140 0.35 22.01 -9.02
CA ASN A 140 0.09 20.91 -9.95
C ASN A 140 -0.06 19.53 -9.24
N VAL A 141 0.11 19.48 -7.92
CA VAL A 141 -0.13 18.28 -7.11
C VAL A 141 -1.59 18.20 -6.72
N ARG A 142 -2.21 17.05 -6.93
CA ARG A 142 -3.58 16.76 -6.52
C ARG A 142 -3.61 15.53 -5.62
N PRO A 143 -4.10 15.66 -4.37
CA PRO A 143 -4.37 14.51 -3.53
C PRO A 143 -5.46 13.64 -4.16
N MET A 144 -5.19 12.35 -4.29
CA MET A 144 -6.16 11.36 -4.73
C MET A 144 -5.74 9.99 -4.21
N ILE A 145 -6.56 9.40 -3.36
CA ILE A 145 -6.34 8.01 -2.94
C ILE A 145 -6.54 7.11 -4.17
N PHE A 146 -5.48 6.42 -4.58
CA PHE A 146 -5.52 5.57 -5.77
C PHE A 146 -6.27 4.25 -5.54
N TYR A 147 -6.24 3.75 -4.32
CA TYR A 147 -6.85 2.47 -3.96
C TYR A 147 -8.29 2.65 -3.52
N GLY A 148 -9.13 1.70 -3.90
CA GLY A 148 -10.52 1.62 -3.48
C GLY A 148 -10.77 0.43 -2.55
N TYR A 149 -11.91 0.42 -1.90
CA TYR A 149 -12.44 -0.70 -1.14
C TYR A 149 -13.57 -1.38 -1.93
N ASP A 150 -13.50 -2.69 -2.04
CA ASP A 150 -14.53 -3.51 -2.68
C ASP A 150 -14.98 -4.63 -1.72
N PRO A 151 -16.22 -4.57 -1.19
CA PRO A 151 -16.73 -5.61 -0.30
C PRO A 151 -16.71 -7.02 -0.90
N ALA A 152 -16.67 -7.16 -2.22
CA ALA A 152 -16.57 -8.47 -2.88
C ALA A 152 -15.24 -9.17 -2.64
N LEU A 153 -14.18 -8.41 -2.25
CA LEU A 153 -12.85 -8.95 -1.93
C LEU A 153 -12.72 -9.41 -0.47
N GLU A 154 -13.75 -9.16 0.37
CA GLU A 154 -13.70 -9.59 1.76
C GLU A 154 -13.68 -11.11 1.90
N MET A 155 -12.75 -11.60 2.71
CA MET A 155 -12.75 -13.00 3.12
C MET A 155 -14.02 -13.32 3.90
N LYS A 156 -14.82 -14.26 3.40
CA LYS A 156 -16.01 -14.71 4.10
C LYS A 156 -15.61 -15.65 5.25
N PRO A 157 -16.24 -15.55 6.44
CA PRO A 157 -15.89 -16.39 7.60
C PRO A 157 -15.90 -17.88 7.28
N GLU A 158 -16.84 -18.35 6.48
CA GLU A 158 -16.98 -19.76 6.08
C GLU A 158 -15.87 -20.24 5.12
N ALA A 159 -15.19 -19.31 4.43
CA ALA A 159 -14.06 -19.59 3.54
C ALA A 159 -12.70 -19.29 4.19
N ALA A 160 -12.71 -18.71 5.39
CA ALA A 160 -11.50 -18.34 6.08
C ALA A 160 -10.71 -19.59 6.55
N PRO A 161 -9.37 -19.57 6.44
CA PRO A 161 -8.54 -20.65 6.93
C PRO A 161 -8.58 -20.72 8.47
N ALA A 162 -8.22 -21.88 9.03
CA ALA A 162 -8.01 -22.03 10.47
C ALA A 162 -6.94 -21.04 10.97
N LYS A 163 -7.13 -20.48 12.17
CA LYS A 163 -6.18 -19.56 12.78
C LYS A 163 -4.91 -20.30 13.19
N LYS A 164 -3.79 -19.90 12.61
CA LYS A 164 -2.45 -20.41 12.90
C LYS A 164 -1.72 -19.52 13.90
N TYR A 165 -1.97 -18.19 13.85
CA TYR A 165 -1.30 -17.21 14.68
C TYR A 165 -2.28 -16.43 15.55
N ASP A 166 -1.87 -16.10 16.76
CA ASP A 166 -2.56 -15.08 17.55
C ASP A 166 -2.27 -13.68 16.99
N ILE A 167 -1.02 -13.44 16.61
CA ILE A 167 -0.57 -12.16 16.04
C ILE A 167 0.22 -12.42 14.76
N MET A 168 -0.03 -11.61 13.75
CA MET A 168 0.76 -11.61 12.52
C MET A 168 1.14 -10.18 12.11
N HIS A 169 2.32 -10.04 11.53
CA HIS A 169 2.66 -8.93 10.64
C HIS A 169 2.94 -9.48 9.25
N LEU A 170 2.20 -9.01 8.25
CA LEU A 170 2.43 -9.38 6.86
C LEU A 170 3.01 -8.19 6.09
N GLY A 171 4.27 -8.30 5.69
CA GLY A 171 5.03 -7.29 4.96
C GLY A 171 6.53 -7.45 5.18
N HIS A 172 7.32 -6.92 4.26
CA HIS A 172 8.78 -6.94 4.38
C HIS A 172 9.27 -6.01 5.49
N ASN A 173 10.42 -6.33 6.09
CA ASN A 173 11.09 -5.48 7.08
C ASN A 173 11.79 -4.25 6.46
N TRP A 174 11.38 -3.79 5.28
CA TRP A 174 11.92 -2.60 4.66
C TRP A 174 11.52 -1.37 5.47
N TRP A 175 12.46 -0.76 6.20
CA TRP A 175 12.28 0.40 7.08
C TRP A 175 11.25 0.22 8.22
N ARG A 176 10.83 -1.00 8.55
CA ARG A 176 9.77 -1.24 9.55
C ARG A 176 10.27 -1.59 10.94
N TRP A 177 11.57 -1.83 11.07
CA TRP A 177 12.15 -2.17 12.37
C TRP A 177 11.92 -1.10 13.44
N ARG A 178 11.87 0.17 13.05
CA ARG A 178 11.55 1.29 13.94
C ARG A 178 10.25 1.06 14.71
N ASP A 179 9.16 0.71 14.02
CA ASP A 179 7.86 0.54 14.65
C ASP A 179 7.69 -0.87 15.20
N VAL A 180 8.11 -1.89 14.47
CA VAL A 180 7.97 -3.29 14.90
C VAL A 180 9.02 -3.65 15.92
N GLY A 181 10.31 -3.52 15.61
CA GLY A 181 11.40 -3.96 16.47
C GLY A 181 11.60 -3.09 17.71
N LYS A 182 11.49 -1.76 17.56
CA LYS A 182 11.81 -0.81 18.65
C LYS A 182 10.60 -0.38 19.48
N ARG A 183 9.36 -0.60 19.01
CA ARG A 183 8.14 -0.22 19.75
C ARG A 183 7.25 -1.43 20.06
N PHE A 184 6.86 -2.18 19.01
CA PHE A 184 5.91 -3.28 19.18
C PHE A 184 6.53 -4.45 19.96
N LEU A 185 7.70 -4.97 19.55
CA LEU A 185 8.30 -6.15 20.17
C LEU A 185 8.66 -5.95 21.65
N PRO A 186 9.28 -4.82 22.07
CA PRO A 186 9.51 -4.57 23.51
C PRO A 186 8.21 -4.46 24.32
N ALA A 187 7.13 -3.93 23.72
CA ALA A 187 5.85 -3.83 24.42
C ALA A 187 5.17 -5.18 24.65
N ILE A 188 5.36 -6.16 23.75
CA ILE A 188 4.76 -7.50 23.94
C ILE A 188 5.65 -8.47 24.71
N GLU A 189 6.94 -8.17 24.88
CA GLU A 189 7.86 -9.06 25.60
C GLU A 189 7.37 -9.44 27.01
N PRO A 190 6.85 -8.51 27.86
CA PRO A 190 6.35 -8.83 29.18
C PRO A 190 5.12 -9.76 29.19
N ILE A 191 4.38 -9.80 28.10
CA ILE A 191 3.16 -10.61 27.98
C ILE A 191 3.32 -11.81 27.05
N ARG A 192 4.55 -12.10 26.59
CA ARG A 192 4.82 -13.12 25.56
C ARG A 192 4.22 -14.49 25.88
N ASP A 193 4.27 -14.92 27.15
CA ASP A 193 3.75 -16.21 27.57
C ASP A 193 2.21 -16.28 27.68
N ARG A 194 1.54 -15.13 27.50
CA ARG A 194 0.08 -15.02 27.44
C ARG A 194 -0.45 -14.97 25.99
N ILE A 195 0.45 -14.95 25.04
CA ILE A 195 0.17 -14.89 23.59
C ILE A 195 0.59 -16.22 22.97
N GLY A 196 -0.22 -16.79 22.11
CA GLY A 196 0.12 -17.97 21.35
C GLY A 196 1.18 -17.69 20.25
N ASP A 197 1.02 -18.28 19.09
CA ASP A 197 1.99 -18.16 18.01
C ASP A 197 1.97 -16.76 17.38
N ILE A 198 3.18 -16.25 17.07
CA ILE A 198 3.39 -14.97 16.38
C ILE A 198 4.11 -15.25 15.05
N GLY A 199 3.57 -14.72 13.96
CA GLY A 199 4.14 -14.86 12.61
C GLY A 199 4.52 -13.53 11.98
N PHE A 200 5.74 -13.44 11.44
CA PHE A 200 6.17 -12.34 10.57
C PHE A 200 6.39 -12.90 9.17
N ILE A 201 5.52 -12.48 8.24
CA ILE A 201 5.49 -13.02 6.88
C ILE A 201 6.02 -11.95 5.93
N GLY A 202 7.17 -12.20 5.33
CA GLY A 202 7.86 -11.25 4.45
C GLY A 202 9.36 -11.39 4.54
N LEU A 203 10.09 -10.58 3.77
CA LEU A 203 11.54 -10.64 3.71
C LEU A 203 12.20 -9.84 4.85
N TRP A 204 13.44 -10.20 5.18
CA TRP A 204 14.40 -9.46 6.01
C TRP A 204 14.04 -9.30 7.49
N TRP A 205 13.17 -10.15 8.03
CA TRP A 205 12.89 -10.18 9.47
C TRP A 205 13.99 -10.87 10.26
N ASP A 206 14.67 -11.82 9.65
CA ASP A 206 15.76 -12.64 10.22
C ASP A 206 17.16 -12.20 9.75
N GLY A 207 17.26 -11.07 9.07
CA GLY A 207 18.51 -10.47 8.62
C GLY A 207 18.40 -9.75 7.29
N PRO A 208 19.44 -9.01 6.91
CA PRO A 208 19.52 -8.32 5.63
C PRO A 208 19.58 -9.30 4.46
N PRO A 209 19.31 -8.83 3.22
CA PRO A 209 19.49 -9.65 2.01
C PRO A 209 20.94 -10.09 1.88
N ALA A 210 21.17 -11.25 1.23
CA ALA A 210 22.51 -11.68 0.87
C ALA A 210 23.19 -10.63 -0.03
N GLU A 211 24.51 -10.45 0.15
CA GLU A 211 25.28 -9.46 -0.61
C GLU A 211 24.98 -9.49 -2.10
N GLY A 212 24.74 -8.32 -2.67
CA GLY A 212 24.48 -8.10 -4.11
C GLY A 212 23.07 -8.41 -4.59
N LYS A 213 22.12 -8.84 -3.74
CA LYS A 213 20.76 -9.20 -4.17
C LYS A 213 19.74 -8.07 -4.09
N ASP A 214 19.90 -7.14 -3.16
CA ASP A 214 19.02 -5.98 -3.04
C ASP A 214 19.83 -4.72 -2.75
N ALA A 215 19.68 -3.70 -3.58
CA ALA A 215 20.35 -2.43 -3.40
C ALA A 215 19.53 -1.52 -2.49
N GLY A 216 19.90 -1.41 -1.25
CA GLY A 216 19.30 -0.48 -0.30
C GLY A 216 20.28 -0.13 0.83
N PRO A 217 20.05 0.98 1.56
CA PRO A 217 20.87 1.30 2.71
C PRO A 217 20.69 0.23 3.80
N GLU A 218 21.79 -0.10 4.48
CA GLU A 218 21.82 -1.11 5.54
C GLU A 218 20.73 -0.89 6.61
N ALA A 219 20.51 0.36 6.99
CA ALA A 219 19.47 0.74 7.95
C ALA A 219 18.06 0.34 7.54
N ALA A 220 17.78 0.17 6.24
CA ALA A 220 16.47 -0.30 5.75
C ALA A 220 16.16 -1.75 6.15
N PHE A 221 17.20 -2.53 6.44
CA PHE A 221 17.13 -3.95 6.79
C PHE A 221 17.46 -4.20 8.27
N GLU A 222 17.50 -3.15 9.09
CA GLU A 222 17.75 -3.31 10.53
C GLU A 222 16.85 -4.39 11.11
N SER A 223 17.42 -5.35 11.85
CA SER A 223 16.72 -6.44 12.53
C SER A 223 17.52 -6.92 13.73
N ASP A 224 16.88 -7.59 14.66
CA ASP A 224 17.49 -8.30 15.78
C ASP A 224 17.03 -9.76 15.79
N PRO A 225 17.75 -10.66 15.10
CA PRO A 225 17.40 -12.08 15.08
C PRO A 225 17.39 -12.73 16.47
N ALA A 226 18.18 -12.23 17.43
CA ALA A 226 18.19 -12.74 18.80
C ALA A 226 16.89 -12.38 19.52
N LEU A 227 16.36 -11.16 19.35
CA LEU A 227 15.07 -10.75 19.86
C LEU A 227 13.93 -11.56 19.21
N ILE A 228 13.95 -11.73 17.90
CA ILE A 228 12.97 -12.54 17.15
C ILE A 228 12.91 -13.97 17.73
N LYS A 229 14.08 -14.60 17.90
CA LYS A 229 14.19 -15.94 18.50
C LYS A 229 13.72 -15.98 19.95
N ARG A 230 14.13 -15.01 20.78
CA ARG A 230 13.74 -14.93 22.19
C ARG A 230 12.23 -14.80 22.35
N LEU A 231 11.59 -14.04 21.47
CA LEU A 231 10.14 -13.88 21.44
C LEU A 231 9.43 -15.03 20.73
N ARG A 232 10.14 -16.07 20.30
CA ARG A 232 9.55 -17.24 19.61
C ARG A 232 8.66 -16.83 18.44
N ILE A 233 9.15 -15.87 17.61
CA ILE A 233 8.45 -15.41 16.42
C ILE A 233 8.84 -16.30 15.25
N THR A 234 7.86 -16.82 14.55
CA THR A 234 8.07 -17.55 13.27
C THR A 234 8.20 -16.55 12.14
N THR A 235 9.31 -16.59 11.43
CA THR A 235 9.52 -15.83 10.19
C THR A 235 9.24 -16.70 8.98
N GLU A 236 8.49 -16.21 8.02
CA GLU A 236 8.20 -16.89 6.76
C GLU A 236 8.48 -15.97 5.56
N GLN A 237 8.76 -16.56 4.41
CA GLN A 237 8.97 -15.83 3.17
C GLN A 237 7.72 -15.06 2.73
N SER A 238 7.92 -14.11 1.81
CA SER A 238 6.79 -13.39 1.23
C SER A 238 5.85 -14.34 0.46
N VAL A 239 4.57 -14.04 0.53
CA VAL A 239 3.53 -14.75 -0.22
C VAL A 239 3.21 -14.03 -1.53
N MET A 240 2.61 -14.75 -2.47
CA MET A 240 2.06 -14.14 -3.68
C MET A 240 0.93 -13.18 -3.32
N TYR A 241 0.76 -12.11 -4.10
CA TYR A 241 -0.28 -11.12 -3.85
C TYR A 241 -1.68 -11.74 -3.73
N THR A 242 -1.99 -12.71 -4.57
CA THR A 242 -3.25 -13.47 -4.56
C THR A 242 -3.53 -14.19 -3.24
N ASP A 243 -2.50 -14.49 -2.46
CA ASP A 243 -2.60 -15.20 -1.19
C ASP A 243 -2.58 -14.26 0.03
N VAL A 244 -2.34 -12.95 -0.16
CA VAL A 244 -2.20 -11.97 0.92
C VAL A 244 -3.39 -11.98 1.88
N ILE A 245 -4.61 -11.86 1.34
CA ILE A 245 -5.85 -11.81 2.15
C ILE A 245 -6.03 -13.14 2.90
N ARG A 246 -5.84 -14.25 2.20
CA ARG A 246 -5.95 -15.59 2.77
C ARG A 246 -4.92 -15.80 3.88
N THR A 247 -3.67 -15.39 3.66
CA THR A 247 -2.59 -15.48 4.65
C THR A 247 -2.88 -14.63 5.87
N MET A 248 -3.29 -13.36 5.70
CA MET A 248 -3.70 -12.51 6.82
C MET A 248 -4.86 -13.12 7.62
N SER A 249 -5.75 -13.84 6.96
CA SER A 249 -6.88 -14.52 7.60
C SER A 249 -6.48 -15.72 8.45
N THR A 250 -5.23 -16.20 8.41
CA THR A 250 -4.72 -17.22 9.33
C THR A 250 -4.37 -16.69 10.71
N ALA A 251 -4.42 -15.37 10.93
CA ALA A 251 -4.16 -14.77 12.23
C ALA A 251 -5.44 -14.22 12.88
N LYS A 252 -5.48 -14.23 14.23
CA LYS A 252 -6.55 -13.55 14.99
C LYS A 252 -6.38 -12.05 14.90
N ILE A 253 -5.14 -11.56 15.01
CA ILE A 253 -4.76 -10.14 14.97
C ILE A 253 -3.69 -9.94 13.89
N ASN A 254 -3.86 -8.93 13.06
CA ASN A 254 -2.80 -8.44 12.17
C ASN A 254 -2.36 -7.05 12.59
N ILE A 255 -1.03 -6.85 12.72
CA ILE A 255 -0.45 -5.55 13.03
C ILE A 255 -0.19 -4.80 11.73
N PHE A 256 -0.71 -3.60 11.63
CA PHE A 256 -0.46 -2.71 10.51
C PHE A 256 0.57 -1.65 10.86
N THR A 257 1.64 -1.61 10.07
CA THR A 257 2.64 -0.54 10.11
C THR A 257 2.89 -0.02 8.70
N GLN A 258 3.37 1.20 8.59
CA GLN A 258 3.74 1.81 7.33
C GLN A 258 5.23 2.17 7.34
N ARG A 259 5.87 2.26 6.18
CA ARG A 259 7.21 2.84 6.04
C ARG A 259 7.22 4.26 6.62
N PRO A 260 8.17 4.62 7.51
CA PRO A 260 8.14 5.91 8.20
C PRO A 260 8.05 7.14 7.31
N VAL A 261 8.79 7.20 6.20
CA VAL A 261 8.71 8.34 5.27
C VAL A 261 7.33 8.46 4.60
N LEU A 262 6.70 7.35 4.23
CA LEU A 262 5.35 7.37 3.65
C LEU A 262 4.30 7.76 4.69
N HIS A 263 4.49 7.36 5.95
CA HIS A 263 3.66 7.79 7.06
C HIS A 263 3.78 9.31 7.27
N HIS A 264 5.02 9.83 7.31
CA HIS A 264 5.27 11.27 7.43
C HIS A 264 4.65 12.08 6.28
N LEU A 265 4.73 11.57 5.05
CA LEU A 265 4.10 12.17 3.87
C LEU A 265 2.58 11.95 3.81
N LYS A 266 1.99 11.25 4.77
CA LYS A 266 0.57 10.86 4.83
C LYS A 266 0.09 10.13 3.57
N HIS A 267 0.97 9.33 2.97
CA HIS A 267 0.62 8.51 1.81
C HIS A 267 -0.24 7.31 2.22
N ILE A 268 -1.30 7.08 1.47
CA ILE A 268 -2.20 5.94 1.64
C ILE A 268 -1.75 4.85 0.68
N THR A 269 -1.37 3.71 1.22
CA THR A 269 -0.95 2.54 0.44
C THR A 269 -2.07 1.51 0.35
N LEU A 270 -1.95 0.55 -0.55
CA LEU A 270 -2.94 -0.53 -0.71
C LEU A 270 -3.21 -1.29 0.61
N LYS A 271 -2.19 -1.45 1.45
CA LYS A 271 -2.29 -2.14 2.74
C LYS A 271 -3.36 -1.55 3.67
N TYR A 272 -3.69 -0.26 3.53
CA TYR A 272 -4.80 0.36 4.27
C TYR A 272 -6.15 -0.33 4.01
N PHE A 273 -6.32 -0.89 2.82
CA PHE A 273 -7.56 -1.58 2.41
C PHE A 273 -7.46 -3.10 2.57
N GLU A 274 -6.32 -3.69 2.19
CA GLU A 274 -6.10 -5.14 2.26
C GLU A 274 -6.32 -5.74 3.64
N ILE A 275 -5.87 -5.04 4.68
CA ILE A 275 -5.98 -5.55 6.05
C ILE A 275 -7.44 -5.68 6.50
N PHE A 276 -8.35 -4.92 5.89
CA PHE A 276 -9.79 -5.00 6.15
C PHE A 276 -10.52 -6.00 5.25
N TYR A 277 -9.87 -6.54 4.20
CA TYR A 277 -10.44 -7.66 3.45
C TYR A 277 -10.28 -9.00 4.18
N ALA A 278 -9.25 -9.16 5.00
CA ALA A 278 -8.96 -10.40 5.69
C ALA A 278 -9.93 -10.65 6.87
N ASP A 279 -10.21 -11.93 7.16
CA ASP A 279 -10.89 -12.34 8.40
C ASP A 279 -9.92 -12.27 9.58
N THR A 280 -9.72 -11.08 10.13
CA THR A 280 -8.77 -10.79 11.20
C THR A 280 -9.17 -9.50 11.93
N ILE A 281 -8.57 -9.25 13.09
CA ILE A 281 -8.65 -7.96 13.78
C ILE A 281 -7.40 -7.15 13.41
N PRO A 282 -7.53 -6.10 12.58
CA PRO A 282 -6.40 -5.21 12.31
C PRO A 282 -6.14 -4.31 13.52
N LEU A 283 -4.89 -4.28 14.01
CA LEU A 283 -4.45 -3.30 14.99
C LEU A 283 -3.45 -2.34 14.34
N LEU A 284 -3.72 -1.04 14.45
CA LEU A 284 -3.15 -0.01 13.60
C LEU A 284 -2.09 0.81 14.36
N MET A 285 -0.86 0.81 13.87
CA MET A 285 0.21 1.73 14.30
C MET A 285 0.25 2.93 13.35
N LEU A 286 -0.76 3.77 13.43
CA LEU A 286 -0.96 4.97 12.59
C LEU A 286 -1.27 6.18 13.47
N ASP A 287 -1.21 7.38 12.88
CA ASP A 287 -1.76 8.59 13.51
C ASP A 287 -3.28 8.53 13.53
N GLU A 288 -3.87 9.05 14.62
CA GLU A 288 -5.32 9.01 14.82
C GLU A 288 -6.10 9.81 13.77
N ASP A 289 -5.54 10.93 13.32
CA ASP A 289 -6.15 11.77 12.28
C ASP A 289 -6.23 11.02 10.94
N ILE A 290 -5.16 10.31 10.56
CA ILE A 290 -5.11 9.47 9.36
C ILE A 290 -6.12 8.32 9.47
N ALA A 291 -6.09 7.60 10.59
CA ALA A 291 -7.01 6.48 10.80
C ALA A 291 -8.47 6.92 10.77
N ARG A 292 -8.81 8.05 11.42
CA ARG A 292 -10.16 8.60 11.43
C ARG A 292 -10.63 9.06 10.06
N GLU A 293 -9.75 9.67 9.27
CA GLU A 293 -10.09 10.14 7.92
C GLU A 293 -10.33 8.99 6.96
N VAL A 294 -9.49 7.94 6.99
CA VAL A 294 -9.62 6.79 6.09
C VAL A 294 -10.72 5.83 6.53
N TYR A 295 -10.79 5.51 7.83
CA TYR A 295 -11.60 4.40 8.36
C TYR A 295 -12.82 4.86 9.16
N GLY A 296 -12.95 6.17 9.42
CA GLY A 296 -14.00 6.71 10.26
C GLY A 296 -13.69 6.61 11.77
N PRO A 297 -14.59 7.13 12.61
CA PRO A 297 -14.34 7.28 14.04
C PRO A 297 -14.17 5.94 14.80
N ALA A 298 -14.78 4.86 14.32
CA ALA A 298 -14.66 3.54 14.94
C ALA A 298 -13.23 3.00 14.95
N ALA A 299 -12.39 3.44 14.00
CA ALA A 299 -10.99 3.02 13.93
C ALA A 299 -10.17 3.35 15.17
N ARG A 300 -10.62 4.31 16.00
CA ARG A 300 -9.98 4.63 17.28
C ARG A 300 -9.82 3.40 18.18
N GLU A 301 -10.76 2.49 18.13
CA GLU A 301 -10.70 1.25 18.92
C GLU A 301 -9.68 0.24 18.40
N LEU A 302 -9.22 0.39 17.16
CA LEU A 302 -8.20 -0.47 16.55
C LEU A 302 -6.78 0.09 16.68
N MET A 303 -6.61 1.28 17.26
CA MET A 303 -5.30 1.93 17.35
C MET A 303 -4.40 1.28 18.39
N LEU A 304 -3.16 0.99 17.99
CA LEU A 304 -2.05 0.68 18.89
C LEU A 304 -1.32 1.98 19.25
N ARG A 305 -1.44 2.38 20.51
CA ARG A 305 -0.78 3.57 21.07
C ARG A 305 0.31 3.14 22.04
N GLU A 306 0.36 3.77 23.23
CA GLU A 306 1.31 3.45 24.28
C GLU A 306 0.97 2.14 25.00
N ASN A 307 -0.32 1.77 25.02
CA ASN A 307 -0.86 0.58 25.72
C ASN A 307 -0.90 -0.67 24.81
N ILE A 308 0.16 -0.94 24.05
CA ILE A 308 0.19 -2.04 23.07
C ILE A 308 -0.15 -3.41 23.70
N ALA A 309 0.48 -3.73 24.83
CA ALA A 309 0.28 -5.02 25.50
C ALA A 309 -1.17 -5.24 25.96
N GLU A 310 -1.75 -4.24 26.63
CA GLU A 310 -3.14 -4.28 27.11
C GLU A 310 -4.12 -4.41 25.95
N LYS A 311 -3.89 -3.64 24.88
CA LYS A 311 -4.74 -3.66 23.68
C LYS A 311 -4.75 -5.04 23.02
N ILE A 312 -3.59 -5.69 22.89
CA ILE A 312 -3.47 -7.03 22.33
C ILE A 312 -4.22 -8.04 23.17
N LEU A 313 -3.99 -8.04 24.49
CA LEU A 313 -4.67 -8.96 25.39
C LEU A 313 -6.19 -8.74 25.39
N ASP A 314 -6.63 -7.50 25.34
CA ASP A 314 -8.04 -7.16 25.25
C ASP A 314 -8.66 -7.65 23.93
N ALA A 315 -7.98 -7.47 22.79
CA ALA A 315 -8.46 -7.95 21.50
C ALA A 315 -8.53 -9.49 21.43
N LEU A 316 -7.58 -10.18 22.05
CA LEU A 316 -7.62 -11.64 22.16
C LEU A 316 -8.74 -12.13 23.09
N ALA A 317 -9.04 -11.39 24.16
CA ALA A 317 -10.09 -11.76 25.14
C ALA A 317 -11.52 -11.41 24.67
N ARG A 318 -11.67 -10.38 23.82
CA ARG A 318 -12.98 -9.88 23.35
C ARG A 318 -13.06 -9.84 21.82
N PRO A 319 -12.81 -10.95 21.12
CA PRO A 319 -12.74 -10.95 19.65
C PRO A 319 -14.03 -10.48 18.98
N ASP A 320 -15.19 -10.78 19.54
CA ASP A 320 -16.48 -10.42 18.95
C ASP A 320 -16.70 -8.91 18.95
N HIS A 321 -16.36 -8.22 20.05
CA HIS A 321 -16.39 -6.76 20.10
C HIS A 321 -15.54 -6.13 18.98
N TYR A 322 -14.30 -6.62 18.82
CA TYR A 322 -13.41 -6.09 17.77
C TYR A 322 -13.87 -6.43 16.36
N ARG A 323 -14.52 -7.58 16.15
CA ARG A 323 -15.16 -7.91 14.87
C ARG A 323 -16.28 -6.93 14.52
N ASP A 324 -17.08 -6.51 15.48
CA ASP A 324 -18.13 -5.50 15.28
C ASP A 324 -17.53 -4.14 14.90
N VAL A 325 -16.43 -3.74 15.51
CA VAL A 325 -15.66 -2.55 15.13
C VAL A 325 -15.14 -2.67 13.70
N VAL A 326 -14.54 -3.82 13.34
CA VAL A 326 -14.07 -4.08 11.97
C VAL A 326 -15.20 -3.98 10.96
N GLN A 327 -16.39 -4.54 11.25
CA GLN A 327 -17.54 -4.43 10.36
C GLN A 327 -18.02 -2.97 10.21
N THR A 328 -17.94 -2.18 11.27
CA THR A 328 -18.24 -0.73 11.20
C THR A 328 -17.25 0.02 10.30
N VAL A 329 -15.97 -0.29 10.40
CA VAL A 329 -14.94 0.27 9.52
C VAL A 329 -15.13 -0.17 8.08
N ARG A 330 -15.43 -1.44 7.81
CA ARG A 330 -15.73 -1.95 6.46
C ARG A 330 -16.89 -1.22 5.80
N LYS A 331 -17.97 -0.98 6.54
CA LYS A 331 -19.10 -0.17 6.06
C LYS A 331 -18.69 1.25 5.71
N HIS A 332 -17.84 1.87 6.54
CA HIS A 332 -17.31 3.20 6.27
C HIS A 332 -16.43 3.20 5.01
N LEU A 333 -15.53 2.23 4.85
CA LEU A 333 -14.69 2.08 3.67
C LEU A 333 -15.51 1.90 2.39
N ALA A 334 -16.50 1.02 2.39
CA ALA A 334 -17.40 0.80 1.26
C ALA A 334 -18.17 2.08 0.87
N ALA A 335 -18.65 2.84 1.85
CA ALA A 335 -19.39 4.07 1.61
C ALA A 335 -18.52 5.25 1.16
N ASN A 336 -17.27 5.34 1.64
CA ASN A 336 -16.46 6.56 1.48
C ASN A 336 -15.21 6.36 0.61
N ASN A 337 -14.74 5.13 0.43
CA ASN A 337 -13.50 4.81 -0.25
C ASN A 337 -13.66 3.71 -1.30
N SER A 338 -14.83 3.57 -1.93
CA SER A 338 -15.06 2.55 -2.95
C SER A 338 -14.28 2.81 -4.24
N TYR A 339 -14.04 1.76 -5.04
CA TYR A 339 -13.44 1.92 -6.37
C TYR A 339 -14.30 2.77 -7.31
N GLU A 340 -15.61 2.77 -7.16
CA GLU A 340 -16.53 3.63 -7.93
C GLU A 340 -16.24 5.11 -7.66
N LYS A 341 -16.05 5.49 -6.38
CA LYS A 341 -15.63 6.85 -6.03
C LYS A 341 -14.26 7.19 -6.61
N ARG A 342 -13.30 6.27 -6.51
CA ARG A 342 -11.96 6.46 -7.09
C ARG A 342 -12.02 6.62 -8.61
N MET A 343 -12.89 5.87 -9.31
CA MET A 343 -13.12 6.04 -10.74
C MET A 343 -13.66 7.43 -11.08
N ALA A 344 -14.67 7.90 -10.33
CA ALA A 344 -15.21 9.23 -10.55
C ALA A 344 -14.15 10.34 -10.34
N GLU A 345 -13.33 10.22 -9.30
CA GLU A 345 -12.20 11.14 -9.05
C GLU A 345 -11.15 11.07 -10.18
N LEU A 346 -10.79 9.86 -10.62
CA LEU A 346 -9.84 9.66 -11.73
C LEU A 346 -10.34 10.31 -13.02
N VAL A 347 -11.62 10.16 -13.33
CA VAL A 347 -12.22 10.76 -14.53
C VAL A 347 -12.29 12.28 -14.42
N SER A 348 -12.57 12.83 -13.26
CA SER A 348 -12.66 14.29 -13.04
C SER A 348 -11.30 14.97 -12.87
N ALA A 349 -10.23 14.22 -12.64
CA ALA A 349 -8.91 14.78 -12.32
C ALA A 349 -8.27 15.57 -13.45
N LEU A 350 -8.61 15.29 -14.70
CA LEU A 350 -8.11 15.98 -15.88
C LEU A 350 -9.21 16.80 -16.57
N PRO A 351 -8.85 17.93 -17.16
CA PRO A 351 -9.81 18.69 -17.97
C PRO A 351 -10.37 17.85 -19.11
N ALA A 352 -11.57 18.17 -19.50
CA ALA A 352 -12.27 17.54 -20.63
C ALA A 352 -11.53 17.78 -21.96
#